data_7c95b4ddb89a0d2ac9079071e22c3482
#
_entry.id   7c95b4ddb89a0d2ac9079071e22c3482
#
_cell.length_a   1.000
_cell.length_b   1.000
_cell.length_c   1.000
_cell.angle_alpha   90.00
_cell.angle_beta   90.00
_cell.angle_gamma   90.00
#
_symmetry.space_group_name_H-M   'P 1'
#
loop_
_entity.id
_entity.type
_entity.pdbx_description
1 polymer ?
#
loop_
_entity_poly.entity_id
_entity_poly.type
_entity_poly.pdbx_seq_one_letter_code
_entity_poly.pdbx_strand_id
1 'polypeptide(L)'
;MKNHYFQMDDRALWSELRSGSLIALEVIYRRYYSLLLNYGMKCTPDDDMVRDCIQELFVKLAKSSNLSDTEYPRSYLLKSLRNMINDK
;
A
#
# COMPACT_ATOMS: atom_id res chain seq x y z
N MET A 1 11.11 -3.04 -19.40
CA MET A 1 9.78 -2.52 -19.19
C MET A 1 9.38 -2.63 -17.74
N LYS A 2 8.90 -3.80 -17.30
CA LYS A 2 8.53 -3.96 -15.88
C LYS A 2 9.69 -3.69 -14.95
N ASN A 3 10.91 -4.00 -15.38
CA ASN A 3 12.11 -3.77 -14.56
C ASN A 3 12.30 -2.31 -14.20
N HIS A 4 11.87 -1.41 -15.11
CA HIS A 4 11.95 0.03 -14.85
C HIS A 4 11.21 0.40 -13.57
N TYR A 5 9.99 -0.11 -13.40
CA TYR A 5 9.19 0.20 -12.22
C TYR A 5 9.79 -0.39 -10.94
N PHE A 6 10.38 -1.58 -11.03
CA PHE A 6 10.97 -2.20 -9.86
C PHE A 6 12.20 -1.45 -9.34
N GLN A 7 12.82 -0.62 -10.17
CA GLN A 7 13.99 0.17 -9.78
C GLN A 7 13.64 1.55 -9.27
N MET A 8 12.37 1.95 -9.40
CA MET A 8 11.93 3.27 -8.95
C MET A 8 11.85 3.32 -7.44
N ASP A 9 12.16 4.48 -6.87
CA ASP A 9 11.97 4.66 -5.44
C ASP A 9 10.49 4.88 -5.12
N ASP A 10 10.17 4.87 -3.83
CA ASP A 10 8.78 4.95 -3.39
C ASP A 10 8.08 6.22 -3.84
N ARG A 11 8.76 7.35 -3.82
CA ARG A 11 8.13 8.61 -4.23
C ARG A 11 7.80 8.60 -5.71
N ALA A 12 8.72 8.09 -6.52
CA ALA A 12 8.48 8.00 -7.96
C ALA A 12 7.32 7.05 -8.25
N LEU A 13 7.27 5.91 -7.57
CA LEU A 13 6.15 4.96 -7.72
C LEU A 13 4.84 5.59 -7.29
N TRP A 14 4.85 6.34 -6.20
CA TRP A 14 3.64 6.99 -5.70
C TRP A 14 3.13 8.02 -6.71
N SER A 15 4.04 8.78 -7.30
CA SER A 15 3.69 9.75 -8.34
C SER A 15 3.05 9.05 -9.53
N GLU A 16 3.61 7.91 -9.96
CA GLU A 16 3.05 7.14 -11.06
C GLU A 16 1.67 6.61 -10.70
N LEU A 17 1.49 6.15 -9.47
CA LEU A 17 0.19 5.68 -9.01
C LEU A 17 -0.83 6.81 -9.04
N ARG A 18 -0.45 8.01 -8.60
CA ARG A 18 -1.34 9.17 -8.64
C ARG A 18 -1.76 9.52 -10.06
N SER A 19 -0.91 9.21 -11.02
CA SER A 19 -1.20 9.42 -12.45
C SER A 19 -2.04 8.28 -13.05
N GLY A 20 -2.38 7.28 -12.25
CA GLY A 20 -3.24 6.19 -12.69
C GLY A 20 -2.53 4.90 -13.08
N SER A 21 -1.24 4.77 -12.80
CA SER A 21 -0.48 3.58 -13.18
C SER A 21 -0.79 2.41 -12.25
N LEU A 22 -1.47 1.40 -12.77
CA LEU A 22 -1.74 0.18 -12.01
C LEU A 22 -0.50 -0.70 -11.90
N ILE A 23 0.47 -0.53 -12.82
CA ILE A 23 1.74 -1.22 -12.71
C ILE A 23 2.50 -0.72 -11.49
N ALA A 24 2.49 0.59 -11.25
CA ALA A 24 3.11 1.17 -10.06
C ALA A 24 2.46 0.62 -8.79
N LEU A 25 1.14 0.47 -8.80
CA LEU A 25 0.41 -0.09 -7.67
C LEU A 25 0.84 -1.52 -7.39
N GLU A 26 0.99 -2.33 -8.44
CA GLU A 26 1.44 -3.71 -8.30
C GLU A 26 2.84 -3.77 -7.67
N VAL A 27 3.74 -2.90 -8.10
CA VAL A 27 5.10 -2.87 -7.57
C VAL A 27 5.08 -2.49 -6.09
N ILE A 28 4.29 -1.48 -5.72
CA ILE A 28 4.14 -1.07 -4.33
C ILE A 28 3.58 -2.22 -3.50
N TYR A 29 2.56 -2.91 -4.01
CA TYR A 29 1.96 -4.06 -3.32
C TYR A 29 3.02 -5.13 -3.03
N ARG A 30 3.78 -5.51 -4.04
CA ARG A 30 4.81 -6.55 -3.89
C ARG A 30 5.92 -6.10 -2.95
N ARG A 31 6.27 -4.83 -3.01
CA ARG A 31 7.36 -4.29 -2.18
C ARG A 31 6.99 -4.24 -0.72
N TYR A 32 5.73 -3.97 -0.41
CA TYR A 32 5.32 -3.70 0.96
C TYR A 32 4.43 -4.75 1.60
N TYR A 33 4.03 -5.79 0.87
CA TYR A 33 3.08 -6.76 1.40
C TYR A 33 3.58 -7.40 2.70
N SER A 34 4.82 -7.91 2.70
CA SER A 34 5.37 -8.58 3.88
C SER A 34 5.51 -7.63 5.06
N LEU A 35 5.96 -6.39 4.79
CA LEU A 35 6.07 -5.40 5.84
C LEU A 35 4.72 -5.09 6.46
N LEU A 36 3.71 -4.90 5.62
CA LEU A 36 2.36 -4.60 6.08
C LEU A 36 1.77 -5.76 6.86
N LEU A 37 1.97 -6.98 6.39
CA LEU A 37 1.49 -8.17 7.11
C LEU A 37 2.14 -8.27 8.48
N ASN A 38 3.46 -8.14 8.55
CA ASN A 38 4.17 -8.20 9.82
C ASN A 38 3.72 -7.12 10.78
N TYR A 39 3.54 -5.91 10.27
CA TYR A 39 3.07 -4.80 11.10
C TYR A 39 1.65 -5.05 11.62
N GLY A 40 0.76 -5.49 10.73
CA GLY A 40 -0.62 -5.77 11.10
C GLY A 40 -0.73 -6.87 12.14
N MET A 41 0.14 -7.89 12.05
CA MET A 41 0.16 -8.98 13.01
C MET A 41 0.59 -8.53 14.41
N LYS A 42 1.25 -7.38 14.51
CA LYS A 42 1.57 -6.77 15.80
C LYS A 42 0.38 -6.00 16.37
N CYS A 43 -0.55 -5.59 15.51
CA CYS A 43 -1.74 -4.85 15.94
C CYS A 43 -2.85 -5.79 16.40
N THR A 44 -2.92 -6.99 15.84
CA THR A 44 -3.96 -7.97 16.15
C THR A 44 -3.45 -9.37 15.83
N PRO A 45 -3.86 -10.40 16.61
CA PRO A 45 -3.48 -11.78 16.29
C PRO A 45 -4.29 -12.40 15.15
N ASP A 46 -5.29 -11.69 14.63
CA ASP A 46 -6.17 -12.20 13.59
C ASP A 46 -5.56 -11.93 12.21
N ASP A 47 -4.77 -12.91 11.70
CA ASP A 47 -4.06 -12.71 10.44
C ASP A 47 -5.00 -12.65 9.24
N ASP A 48 -6.15 -13.32 9.30
CA ASP A 48 -7.13 -13.21 8.21
C ASP A 48 -7.66 -11.78 8.11
N MET A 49 -7.94 -11.15 9.25
CA MET A 49 -8.36 -9.75 9.25
C MET A 49 -7.29 -8.83 8.69
N VAL A 50 -6.02 -9.08 9.04
CA VAL A 50 -4.91 -8.28 8.53
C VAL A 50 -4.83 -8.40 7.01
N ARG A 51 -4.90 -9.62 6.48
CA ARG A 51 -4.85 -9.85 5.03
C ARG A 51 -6.01 -9.16 4.32
N ASP A 52 -7.20 -9.24 4.88
CA ASP A 52 -8.37 -8.58 4.32
C ASP A 52 -8.19 -7.07 4.31
N CYS A 53 -7.65 -6.50 5.38
CA CYS A 53 -7.38 -5.06 5.45
C CYS A 53 -6.35 -4.63 4.41
N ILE A 54 -5.31 -5.43 4.18
CA ILE A 54 -4.32 -5.11 3.16
C ILE A 54 -4.98 -5.10 1.77
N GLN A 55 -5.80 -6.10 1.47
CA GLN A 55 -6.52 -6.15 0.20
C GLN A 55 -7.42 -4.93 0.05
N GLU A 56 -8.17 -4.60 1.09
CA GLU A 56 -9.07 -3.46 1.06
C GLU A 56 -8.30 -2.16 0.83
N LEU A 57 -7.15 -2.02 1.48
CA LEU A 57 -6.30 -0.84 1.31
C LEU A 57 -5.88 -0.67 -0.15
N PHE A 58 -5.41 -1.73 -0.79
CA PHE A 58 -4.94 -1.64 -2.16
C PHE A 58 -6.08 -1.49 -3.16
N VAL A 59 -7.25 -2.05 -2.87
CA VAL A 59 -8.44 -1.79 -3.69
C VAL A 59 -8.81 -0.31 -3.64
N LYS A 60 -8.75 0.30 -2.47
CA LYS A 60 -9.02 1.74 -2.34
C LYS A 60 -8.00 2.57 -3.12
N LEU A 61 -6.73 2.20 -3.06
CA LEU A 61 -5.70 2.91 -3.81
C LEU A 61 -5.95 2.78 -5.31
N ALA A 62 -6.35 1.61 -5.77
CA ALA A 62 -6.60 1.38 -7.20
C ALA A 62 -7.77 2.19 -7.72
N LYS A 63 -8.77 2.43 -6.87
CA LYS A 63 -9.99 3.15 -7.26
C LYS A 63 -9.91 4.64 -7.00
N SER A 64 -8.89 5.12 -6.29
CA SER A 64 -8.80 6.52 -5.92
C SER A 64 -8.49 7.39 -7.12
N SER A 65 -9.29 8.44 -7.33
CA SER A 65 -9.02 9.44 -8.36
C SER A 65 -8.37 10.69 -7.77
N ASN A 66 -8.30 10.77 -6.44
CA ASN A 66 -7.77 11.94 -5.73
C ASN A 66 -6.76 11.54 -4.66
N LEU A 67 -5.89 10.61 -5.02
CA LEU A 67 -4.88 10.16 -4.07
C LEU A 67 -3.94 11.32 -3.73
N SER A 68 -3.79 11.60 -2.43
CA SER A 68 -2.92 12.67 -1.96
C SER A 68 -1.46 12.33 -2.21
N ASP A 69 -0.66 13.35 -2.48
CA ASP A 69 0.77 13.16 -2.57
C ASP A 69 1.36 12.94 -1.17
N THR A 70 2.46 12.21 -1.12
CA THR A 70 3.18 12.03 0.12
C THR A 70 4.66 11.79 -0.18
N GLU A 71 5.52 12.35 0.66
CA GLU A 71 6.95 12.07 0.58
C GLU A 71 7.29 10.75 1.25
N TYR A 72 6.35 10.16 1.99
CA TYR A 72 6.59 8.97 2.80
C TYR A 72 5.52 7.91 2.54
N PRO A 73 5.51 7.29 1.34
CA PRO A 73 4.50 6.28 1.02
C PRO A 73 4.47 5.12 2.02
N ARG A 74 5.64 4.69 2.51
CA ARG A 74 5.71 3.60 3.48
C ARG A 74 4.92 3.96 4.74
N SER A 75 5.16 5.15 5.29
CA SER A 75 4.46 5.59 6.49
C SER A 75 2.96 5.73 6.25
N TYR A 76 2.60 6.22 5.08
CA TYR A 76 1.20 6.34 4.68
C TYR A 76 0.51 4.98 4.70
N LEU A 77 1.16 3.98 4.10
CA LEU A 77 0.58 2.63 4.02
C LEU A 77 0.43 2.01 5.40
N LEU A 78 1.46 2.13 6.24
CA LEU A 78 1.42 1.57 7.59
C LEU A 78 0.31 2.23 8.43
N LYS A 79 0.21 3.54 8.36
CA LYS A 79 -0.80 4.28 9.12
C LYS A 79 -2.20 3.94 8.64
N SER A 80 -2.38 3.84 7.32
CA SER A 80 -3.67 3.49 6.74
C SER A 80 -4.11 2.10 7.17
N LEU A 81 -3.18 1.15 7.14
CA LEU A 81 -3.48 -0.22 7.57
C LEU A 81 -3.89 -0.25 9.04
N ARG A 82 -3.13 0.44 9.90
CA ARG A 82 -3.45 0.47 11.33
C ARG A 82 -4.84 1.04 11.57
N ASN A 83 -5.16 2.14 10.88
CA ASN A 83 -6.48 2.75 11.03
C ASN A 83 -7.58 1.80 10.61
N MET A 84 -7.38 1.06 9.53
CA MET A 84 -8.38 0.10 9.05
C MET A 84 -8.56 -1.05 10.04
N ILE A 85 -7.47 -1.54 10.62
CA ILE A 85 -7.56 -2.60 11.64
C ILE A 85 -8.31 -2.10 12.86
N ASN A 86 -8.01 -0.88 13.31
CA ASN A 86 -8.65 -0.31 14.49
C ASN A 86 -10.14 -0.05 14.28
N ASP A 87 -10.57 0.14 13.04
CA ASP A 87 -11.97 0.38 12.73
C ASP A 87 -12.80 -0.91 12.66
N LYS A 88 -12.16 -2.05 12.70
CA LYS A 88 -12.85 -3.33 12.69
C LYS A 88 -13.24 -3.69 14.13
#